data_c2ace8d2391a39ea6adf3a93ac2453f8
#
_entry.id   c2ace8d2391a39ea6adf3a93ac2453f8
#
_cell.length_a   1.000
_cell.length_b   1.000
_cell.length_c   1.000
_cell.angle_alpha   90.00
_cell.angle_beta   90.00
_cell.angle_gamma   90.00
#
_symmetry.space_group_name_H-M   'P 1'
#
loop_
_entity.id
_entity.type
_entity.pdbx_description
1 polymer ?
#
loop_
_entity_poly.entity_id
_entity_poly.type
_entity_poly.pdbx_seq_one_letter_code
_entity_poly.pdbx_strand_id
1 'polypeptide(L)'
;MKYIVKATSPLNSYEWMNSPSKKALVLMSGGVDSSAAALLLMKENYSLAGMTMEITHSGSSSAVLSASSVCKELGIPHFSVNISEEFNRKVILPFCTSYSRGLTPNPCADCNEKIKFGVLWDAAEELLGNNFSVATGHYARIIKKEERHYLAKGANKAKDQSYFLSGISAQKIPRILFPLGDFRSKEETRGLVRSSGLAVSERPESMEICFADEEGYRAMISGDQKPGPIRDTSGKVLGDHKGIGGYTLGQRKGLGIASKHPLFVISIIPEENTVVVASRAEAFRSEVTAGSVNILAPEYLKEGLFLFGKIRSQGE
;
A
#
# COMPACT_ATOMS: atom_id res chain seq x y z
N MET A 1 5.15 17.91 -18.47
CA MET A 1 5.80 17.10 -17.41
C MET A 1 4.70 16.60 -16.51
N LYS A 2 4.66 15.30 -16.23
CA LYS A 2 3.62 14.68 -15.37
C LYS A 2 3.89 14.87 -13.86
N TYR A 3 5.07 15.34 -13.48
CA TYR A 3 5.52 15.48 -12.09
C TYR A 3 6.65 16.47 -11.97
N ILE A 4 6.82 17.06 -10.78
CA ILE A 4 7.91 17.97 -10.45
C ILE A 4 8.84 17.25 -9.48
N VAL A 5 10.13 17.12 -9.85
CA VAL A 5 11.17 16.54 -9.00
C VAL A 5 12.01 17.67 -8.41
N LYS A 6 12.23 17.64 -7.10
CA LYS A 6 13.09 18.56 -6.38
C LYS A 6 14.15 17.79 -5.60
N ALA A 7 15.41 18.17 -5.76
CA ALA A 7 16.45 17.76 -4.83
C ALA A 7 16.27 18.54 -3.52
N THR A 8 16.09 17.82 -2.41
CA THR A 8 15.85 18.44 -1.10
C THR A 8 17.05 18.36 -0.16
N SER A 9 18.13 17.70 -0.61
CA SER A 9 19.39 17.59 0.11
C SER A 9 20.51 18.24 -0.71
N PRO A 10 21.45 18.97 -0.08
CA PRO A 10 22.64 19.49 -0.73
C PRO A 10 23.68 18.41 -1.08
N LEU A 11 23.44 17.17 -0.68
CA LEU A 11 24.33 16.04 -0.93
C LEU A 11 24.37 15.71 -2.44
N ASN A 12 25.57 15.41 -2.91
CA ASN A 12 25.88 15.33 -4.33
C ASN A 12 25.25 14.10 -4.99
N SER A 13 24.11 14.30 -5.67
CA SER A 13 23.45 13.28 -6.46
C SER A 13 24.33 12.74 -7.60
N TYR A 14 25.27 13.56 -8.09
CA TYR A 14 26.23 13.17 -9.13
C TYR A 14 27.17 12.07 -8.63
N GLU A 15 27.67 12.16 -7.40
CA GLU A 15 28.52 11.11 -6.81
C GLU A 15 27.77 9.79 -6.68
N TRP A 16 26.50 9.84 -6.25
CA TRP A 16 25.66 8.63 -6.20
C TRP A 16 25.46 8.02 -7.59
N MET A 17 25.13 8.83 -8.59
CA MET A 17 24.92 8.34 -9.97
C MET A 17 26.17 7.67 -10.55
N ASN A 18 27.36 8.16 -10.21
CA ASN A 18 28.64 7.67 -10.72
C ASN A 18 29.31 6.65 -9.80
N SER A 19 28.70 6.28 -8.67
CA SER A 19 29.24 5.27 -7.76
C SER A 19 29.42 3.91 -8.48
N PRO A 20 30.57 3.25 -8.31
CA PRO A 20 30.80 1.91 -8.84
C PRO A 20 30.05 0.82 -8.05
N SER A 21 29.57 1.14 -6.85
CA SER A 21 28.84 0.23 -5.98
C SER A 21 27.44 -0.09 -6.53
N LYS A 22 26.85 -1.20 -6.03
CA LYS A 22 25.43 -1.47 -6.27
C LYS A 22 24.59 -0.30 -5.77
N LYS A 23 23.66 0.17 -6.58
CA LYS A 23 22.84 1.34 -6.25
C LYS A 23 21.43 0.92 -5.86
N ALA A 24 20.89 1.59 -4.84
CA ALA A 24 19.48 1.47 -4.52
C ALA A 24 18.84 2.83 -4.25
N LEU A 25 17.67 3.02 -4.83
CA LEU A 25 16.78 4.14 -4.54
C LEU A 25 15.76 3.68 -3.48
N VAL A 26 15.83 4.23 -2.29
CA VAL A 26 14.92 3.89 -1.20
C VAL A 26 13.71 4.84 -1.24
N LEU A 27 12.49 4.29 -1.38
CA LEU A 27 11.29 5.09 -1.24
C LEU A 27 11.06 5.41 0.23
N MET A 28 11.40 6.65 0.60
CA MET A 28 11.39 7.14 1.97
C MET A 28 10.04 7.75 2.33
N SER A 29 9.43 7.27 3.42
CA SER A 29 8.21 7.86 4.00
C SER A 29 8.52 8.77 5.21
N GLY A 30 9.78 8.83 5.65
CA GLY A 30 10.17 9.45 6.90
C GLY A 30 9.69 8.69 8.14
N GLY A 31 9.32 7.41 8.00
CA GLY A 31 8.95 6.50 9.07
C GLY A 31 10.03 5.46 9.36
N VAL A 32 9.85 4.73 10.46
CA VAL A 32 10.81 3.72 10.98
C VAL A 32 11.18 2.66 9.93
N ASP A 33 10.19 2.13 9.17
CA ASP A 33 10.44 1.02 8.25
C ASP A 33 11.31 1.41 7.05
N SER A 34 11.03 2.56 6.43
CA SER A 34 11.86 3.03 5.31
C SER A 34 13.28 3.38 5.76
N SER A 35 13.43 3.91 6.98
CA SER A 35 14.74 4.21 7.58
C SER A 35 15.53 2.93 7.89
N ALA A 36 14.87 1.91 8.43
CA ALA A 36 15.48 0.61 8.67
C ALA A 36 15.92 -0.06 7.37
N ALA A 37 15.10 0.02 6.31
CA ALA A 37 15.47 -0.49 4.99
C ALA A 37 16.73 0.19 4.44
N ALA A 38 16.85 1.51 4.58
CA ALA A 38 18.05 2.24 4.19
C ALA A 38 19.28 1.79 5.00
N LEU A 39 19.17 1.68 6.32
CA LEU A 39 20.26 1.22 7.19
C LEU A 39 20.77 -0.19 6.84
N LEU A 40 19.87 -1.11 6.51
CA LEU A 40 20.25 -2.47 6.11
C LEU A 40 21.02 -2.47 4.79
N LEU A 41 20.55 -1.72 3.80
CA LEU A 41 21.23 -1.61 2.51
C LEU A 41 22.60 -0.92 2.62
N MET A 42 22.75 0.08 3.52
CA MET A 42 24.05 0.67 3.81
C MET A 42 25.03 -0.37 4.38
N LYS A 43 24.56 -1.23 5.29
CA LYS A 43 25.37 -2.34 5.84
C LYS A 43 25.75 -3.37 4.78
N GLU A 44 24.95 -3.51 3.72
CA GLU A 44 25.24 -4.36 2.56
C GLU A 44 26.09 -3.65 1.48
N ASN A 45 26.64 -2.47 1.79
CA ASN A 45 27.49 -1.65 0.92
C ASN A 45 26.80 -1.17 -0.37
N TYR A 46 25.47 -0.94 -0.32
CA TYR A 46 24.79 -0.22 -1.39
C TYR A 46 25.07 1.28 -1.32
N SER A 47 25.28 1.89 -2.48
CA SER A 47 25.20 3.34 -2.63
C SER A 47 23.74 3.75 -2.70
N LEU A 48 23.27 4.59 -1.76
CA LEU A 48 21.85 4.90 -1.59
C LEU A 48 21.48 6.32 -2.01
N ALA A 49 20.25 6.46 -2.50
CA ALA A 49 19.53 7.73 -2.58
C ALA A 49 18.12 7.53 -2.01
N GLY A 50 17.55 8.56 -1.40
CA GLY A 50 16.18 8.58 -0.93
C GLY A 50 15.23 9.26 -1.92
N MET A 51 14.01 8.77 -2.06
CA MET A 51 12.96 9.44 -2.82
C MET A 51 11.64 9.42 -2.05
N THR A 52 10.97 10.57 -1.98
CA THR A 52 9.67 10.72 -1.30
C THR A 52 8.63 11.29 -2.25
N MET A 53 7.44 10.69 -2.26
CA MET A 53 6.28 11.24 -2.96
C MET A 53 5.67 12.39 -2.16
N GLU A 54 5.31 13.47 -2.85
CA GLU A 54 4.51 14.57 -2.33
C GLU A 54 3.12 14.51 -2.97
N ILE A 55 2.09 14.36 -2.13
CA ILE A 55 0.70 14.15 -2.58
C ILE A 55 -0.24 15.31 -2.20
N THR A 56 0.32 16.42 -1.69
CA THR A 56 -0.42 17.62 -1.31
C THR A 56 -0.03 18.80 -2.18
N HIS A 57 -0.97 19.72 -2.43
CA HIS A 57 -0.73 20.93 -3.19
C HIS A 57 -0.17 22.08 -2.34
N SER A 58 -0.20 21.98 -1.02
CA SER A 58 0.16 23.02 -0.05
C SER A 58 1.55 22.79 0.54
N GLY A 59 2.61 23.09 -0.22
CA GLY A 59 3.98 23.11 0.30
C GLY A 59 4.56 21.74 0.65
N SER A 60 5.73 21.71 1.30
CA SER A 60 6.38 20.46 1.69
C SER A 60 5.56 19.72 2.74
N SER A 61 5.11 18.51 2.43
CA SER A 61 4.41 17.66 3.38
C SER A 61 5.33 17.29 4.57
N SER A 62 4.74 17.03 5.73
CA SER A 62 5.49 16.55 6.91
C SER A 62 6.29 15.28 6.61
N ALA A 63 5.82 14.46 5.67
CA ALA A 63 6.51 13.27 5.19
C ALA A 63 7.81 13.61 4.44
N VAL A 64 7.78 14.61 3.55
CA VAL A 64 8.96 15.07 2.82
C VAL A 64 10.01 15.62 3.79
N LEU A 65 9.61 16.47 4.74
CA LEU A 65 10.52 17.03 5.75
C LEU A 65 11.16 15.94 6.61
N SER A 66 10.36 14.97 7.08
CA SER A 66 10.85 13.85 7.87
C SER A 66 11.81 12.95 7.09
N ALA A 67 11.48 12.64 5.84
CA ALA A 67 12.33 11.81 4.99
C ALA A 67 13.65 12.51 4.65
N SER A 68 13.59 13.83 4.36
CA SER A 68 14.77 14.65 4.12
C SER A 68 15.69 14.70 5.34
N SER A 69 15.13 14.83 6.56
CA SER A 69 15.93 14.78 7.80
C SER A 69 16.64 13.45 7.96
N VAL A 70 15.93 12.34 7.79
CA VAL A 70 16.53 10.99 7.88
C VAL A 70 17.63 10.82 6.82
N CYS A 71 17.38 11.22 5.57
CA CYS A 71 18.39 11.12 4.52
C CYS A 71 19.64 11.96 4.81
N LYS A 72 19.45 13.15 5.41
CA LYS A 72 20.55 14.00 5.87
C LYS A 72 21.37 13.33 6.99
N GLU A 73 20.69 12.73 7.98
CA GLU A 73 21.34 11.99 9.07
C GLU A 73 22.13 10.77 8.53
N LEU A 74 21.60 10.10 7.50
CA LEU A 74 22.26 8.98 6.82
C LEU A 74 23.36 9.38 5.84
N GLY A 75 23.50 10.65 5.51
CA GLY A 75 24.48 11.14 4.53
C GLY A 75 24.16 10.73 3.08
N ILE A 76 22.87 10.55 2.73
CA ILE A 76 22.45 10.16 1.38
C ILE A 76 21.66 11.28 0.68
N PRO A 77 21.77 11.43 -0.67
CA PRO A 77 20.97 12.38 -1.42
C PRO A 77 19.47 12.06 -1.31
N HIS A 78 18.62 13.10 -1.33
CA HIS A 78 17.17 12.95 -1.24
C HIS A 78 16.44 13.78 -2.29
N PHE A 79 15.45 13.17 -2.92
CA PHE A 79 14.57 13.76 -3.92
C PHE A 79 13.12 13.74 -3.44
N SER A 80 12.38 14.82 -3.63
CA SER A 80 10.92 14.80 -3.53
C SER A 80 10.29 14.86 -4.93
N VAL A 81 9.22 14.14 -5.12
CA VAL A 81 8.48 14.09 -6.38
C VAL A 81 7.03 14.46 -6.11
N ASN A 82 6.60 15.63 -6.61
CA ASN A 82 5.19 16.02 -6.51
C ASN A 82 4.39 15.25 -7.57
N ILE A 83 3.49 14.41 -7.10
CA ILE A 83 2.63 13.53 -7.89
C ILE A 83 1.15 13.70 -7.52
N SER A 84 0.78 14.85 -6.94
CA SER A 84 -0.58 15.10 -6.42
C SER A 84 -1.67 14.82 -7.45
N GLU A 85 -1.48 15.25 -8.70
CA GLU A 85 -2.45 14.99 -9.78
C GLU A 85 -2.54 13.50 -10.13
N GLU A 86 -1.40 12.83 -10.31
CA GLU A 86 -1.34 11.40 -10.62
C GLU A 86 -1.92 10.56 -9.48
N PHE A 87 -1.62 10.92 -8.23
CA PHE A 87 -2.15 10.25 -7.06
C PHE A 87 -3.67 10.40 -6.95
N ASN A 88 -4.18 11.60 -7.16
CA ASN A 88 -5.63 11.84 -7.20
C ASN A 88 -6.29 10.98 -8.30
N ARG A 89 -5.75 11.02 -9.52
CA ARG A 89 -6.30 10.31 -10.67
C ARG A 89 -6.24 8.79 -10.55
N LYS A 90 -5.14 8.25 -10.01
CA LYS A 90 -4.86 6.80 -9.99
C LYS A 90 -5.26 6.10 -8.70
N VAL A 91 -5.41 6.84 -7.58
CA VAL A 91 -5.69 6.27 -6.26
C VAL A 91 -6.98 6.84 -5.67
N ILE A 92 -7.08 8.18 -5.50
CA ILE A 92 -8.20 8.79 -4.77
C ILE A 92 -9.52 8.66 -5.55
N LEU A 93 -9.55 9.12 -6.80
CA LEU A 93 -10.76 9.05 -7.62
C LEU A 93 -11.29 7.61 -7.82
N PRO A 94 -10.43 6.61 -8.17
CA PRO A 94 -10.88 5.23 -8.24
C PRO A 94 -11.38 4.69 -6.90
N PHE A 95 -10.76 5.08 -5.79
CA PHE A 95 -11.18 4.71 -4.44
C PHE A 95 -12.59 5.23 -4.14
N CYS A 96 -12.86 6.52 -4.32
CA CYS A 96 -14.18 7.12 -4.11
C CYS A 96 -15.24 6.51 -5.05
N THR A 97 -14.92 6.35 -6.35
CA THR A 97 -15.81 5.75 -7.33
C THR A 97 -16.14 4.30 -7.01
N SER A 98 -15.20 3.52 -6.49
CA SER A 98 -15.45 2.14 -6.10
C SER A 98 -16.46 2.05 -4.95
N TYR A 99 -16.32 2.89 -3.93
CA TYR A 99 -17.29 2.94 -2.83
C TYR A 99 -18.69 3.36 -3.28
N SER A 100 -18.81 4.32 -4.18
CA SER A 100 -20.12 4.72 -4.73
C SER A 100 -20.80 3.59 -5.51
N ARG A 101 -20.03 2.62 -6.01
CA ARG A 101 -20.52 1.40 -6.67
C ARG A 101 -20.69 0.20 -5.72
N GLY A 102 -20.63 0.40 -4.40
CA GLY A 102 -20.73 -0.68 -3.42
C GLY A 102 -19.55 -1.64 -3.37
N LEU A 103 -18.43 -1.28 -4.01
CA LEU A 103 -17.20 -2.07 -3.99
C LEU A 103 -16.32 -1.67 -2.78
N THR A 104 -15.44 -2.56 -2.37
CA THR A 104 -14.46 -2.29 -1.31
C THR A 104 -13.06 -2.22 -1.92
N PRO A 105 -12.57 -1.03 -2.29
CA PRO A 105 -11.26 -0.87 -2.91
C PRO A 105 -10.13 -1.05 -1.91
N ASN A 106 -8.93 -1.35 -2.43
CA ASN A 106 -7.69 -1.36 -1.66
C ASN A 106 -6.73 -0.30 -2.20
N PRO A 107 -6.78 0.94 -1.69
CA PRO A 107 -5.97 2.03 -2.20
C PRO A 107 -4.47 1.81 -1.97
N CYS A 108 -4.07 1.00 -0.99
CA CYS A 108 -2.66 0.65 -0.77
C CYS A 108 -2.11 -0.25 -1.88
N ALA A 109 -2.92 -1.19 -2.40
CA ALA A 109 -2.53 -2.00 -3.54
C ALA A 109 -2.38 -1.14 -4.80
N ASP A 110 -3.38 -0.29 -5.09
CA ASP A 110 -3.31 0.69 -6.19
C ASP A 110 -2.10 1.63 -6.07
N CYS A 111 -1.82 2.13 -4.87
CA CYS A 111 -0.65 2.98 -4.62
C CYS A 111 0.67 2.25 -4.88
N ASN A 112 0.81 1.01 -4.45
CA ASN A 112 2.02 0.25 -4.71
C ASN A 112 2.20 0.01 -6.20
N GLU A 113 1.17 -0.48 -6.90
CA GLU A 113 1.22 -0.77 -8.33
C GLU A 113 1.42 0.49 -9.17
N LYS A 114 0.51 1.47 -9.02
CA LYS A 114 0.38 2.60 -9.97
C LYS A 114 1.26 3.79 -9.62
N ILE A 115 1.62 3.93 -8.33
CA ILE A 115 2.38 5.07 -7.83
C ILE A 115 3.81 4.67 -7.49
N LYS A 116 4.04 3.84 -6.47
CA LYS A 116 5.40 3.54 -5.99
C LYS A 116 6.22 2.79 -7.04
N PHE A 117 5.68 1.70 -7.57
CA PHE A 117 6.31 0.90 -8.63
C PHE A 117 5.84 1.29 -10.04
N GLY A 118 5.05 2.34 -10.17
CA GLY A 118 4.64 2.99 -11.42
C GLY A 118 5.28 4.37 -11.55
N VAL A 119 4.52 5.43 -11.26
CA VAL A 119 4.90 6.83 -11.47
C VAL A 119 6.24 7.22 -10.84
N LEU A 120 6.49 6.84 -9.57
CA LEU A 120 7.76 7.14 -8.91
C LEU A 120 8.94 6.39 -9.52
N TRP A 121 8.71 5.14 -9.92
CA TRP A 121 9.72 4.36 -10.63
C TRP A 121 10.09 5.02 -11.94
N ASP A 122 9.10 5.40 -12.74
CA ASP A 122 9.31 6.02 -14.05
C ASP A 122 10.00 7.39 -13.90
N ALA A 123 9.61 8.19 -12.90
CA ALA A 123 10.27 9.44 -12.56
C ALA A 123 11.73 9.25 -12.15
N ALA A 124 12.01 8.19 -11.40
CA ALA A 124 13.37 7.87 -10.98
C ALA A 124 14.23 7.44 -12.17
N GLU A 125 13.72 6.62 -13.09
CA GLU A 125 14.46 6.22 -14.30
C GLU A 125 14.72 7.40 -15.25
N GLU A 126 13.76 8.31 -15.39
CA GLU A 126 13.92 9.52 -16.19
C GLU A 126 15.00 10.44 -15.62
N LEU A 127 15.07 10.59 -14.29
CA LEU A 127 16.01 11.46 -13.61
C LEU A 127 17.41 10.86 -13.45
N LEU A 128 17.50 9.56 -13.14
CA LEU A 128 18.69 8.90 -12.60
C LEU A 128 19.22 7.78 -13.50
N GLY A 129 18.56 7.53 -14.64
CA GLY A 129 18.81 6.36 -15.48
C GLY A 129 18.21 5.09 -14.89
N ASN A 130 18.62 3.93 -15.39
CA ASN A 130 18.00 2.66 -15.03
C ASN A 130 18.92 1.69 -14.24
N ASN A 131 20.11 2.14 -13.87
CA ASN A 131 21.11 1.30 -13.20
C ASN A 131 21.02 1.38 -11.67
N PHE A 132 19.84 1.07 -11.11
CA PHE A 132 19.61 0.96 -9.66
C PHE A 132 18.48 -0.02 -9.37
N SER A 133 18.41 -0.49 -8.13
CA SER A 133 17.25 -1.19 -7.57
C SER A 133 16.37 -0.24 -6.78
N VAL A 134 15.07 -0.50 -6.73
CA VAL A 134 14.14 0.26 -5.89
C VAL A 134 13.88 -0.49 -4.60
N ALA A 135 14.09 0.16 -3.47
CA ALA A 135 13.90 -0.42 -2.16
C ALA A 135 12.74 0.24 -1.41
N THR A 136 12.06 -0.53 -0.58
CA THR A 136 11.02 -0.02 0.32
C THR A 136 11.06 -0.75 1.66
N GLY A 137 10.43 -0.14 2.68
CA GLY A 137 10.25 -0.74 3.99
C GLY A 137 9.10 -1.76 4.08
N HIS A 138 8.68 -2.41 2.99
CA HIS A 138 7.64 -3.43 3.06
C HIS A 138 8.16 -4.74 3.67
N TYR A 139 7.31 -5.36 4.48
CA TYR A 139 7.51 -6.72 5.01
C TYR A 139 7.05 -7.75 3.97
N ALA A 140 7.85 -7.95 2.95
CA ALA A 140 7.69 -8.94 1.89
C ALA A 140 9.08 -9.41 1.47
N ARG A 141 9.17 -10.47 0.68
CA ARG A 141 10.46 -11.00 0.21
C ARG A 141 10.48 -11.14 -1.31
N ILE A 142 11.65 -11.00 -1.88
CA ILE A 142 11.95 -11.45 -3.23
C ILE A 142 12.82 -12.70 -3.12
N ILE A 143 12.34 -13.82 -3.66
CA ILE A 143 13.04 -15.10 -3.65
C ILE A 143 13.50 -15.40 -5.06
N LYS A 144 14.80 -15.66 -5.24
CA LYS A 144 15.35 -16.17 -6.50
C LYS A 144 15.28 -17.69 -6.50
N LYS A 145 14.65 -18.27 -7.52
CA LYS A 145 14.72 -19.70 -7.85
C LYS A 145 15.19 -19.83 -9.29
N GLU A 146 16.29 -20.54 -9.48
CA GLU A 146 16.95 -20.59 -10.79
C GLU A 146 17.20 -19.16 -11.29
N GLU A 147 16.74 -18.85 -12.50
CA GLU A 147 16.90 -17.51 -13.10
C GLU A 147 15.71 -16.58 -12.87
N ARG A 148 14.72 -16.97 -12.07
CA ARG A 148 13.50 -16.18 -11.82
C ARG A 148 13.43 -15.61 -10.41
N HIS A 149 12.80 -14.46 -10.31
CA HIS A 149 12.52 -13.79 -9.03
C HIS A 149 11.01 -13.82 -8.76
N TYR A 150 10.66 -14.15 -7.53
CA TYR A 150 9.28 -14.29 -7.09
C TYR A 150 9.01 -13.40 -5.89
N LEU A 151 7.85 -12.74 -5.91
CA LEU A 151 7.31 -12.10 -4.73
C LEU A 151 6.84 -13.17 -3.74
N ALA A 152 7.29 -13.08 -2.50
CA ALA A 152 6.95 -14.01 -1.44
C ALA A 152 6.50 -13.30 -0.17
N LYS A 153 5.74 -14.01 0.67
CA LYS A 153 5.31 -13.52 1.98
C LYS A 153 6.52 -13.16 2.85
N GLY A 154 6.40 -12.09 3.63
CA GLY A 154 7.38 -11.76 4.69
C GLY A 154 7.45 -12.84 5.75
N ALA A 155 8.57 -12.90 6.47
CA ALA A 155 8.78 -13.89 7.55
C ALA A 155 7.82 -13.67 8.73
N ASN A 156 7.45 -12.40 9.00
CA ASN A 156 6.43 -12.05 9.98
C ASN A 156 5.04 -12.17 9.37
N LYS A 157 4.32 -13.26 9.66
CA LYS A 157 2.95 -13.48 9.15
C LYS A 157 1.97 -12.37 9.52
N ALA A 158 2.10 -11.78 10.73
CA ALA A 158 1.20 -10.73 11.21
C ALA A 158 1.44 -9.37 10.54
N LYS A 159 2.65 -9.15 10.00
CA LYS A 159 3.05 -7.92 9.31
C LYS A 159 3.27 -8.12 7.81
N ASP A 160 3.01 -9.32 7.28
CA ASP A 160 3.15 -9.62 5.85
C ASP A 160 2.35 -8.63 4.98
N GLN A 161 3.05 -7.98 4.08
CA GLN A 161 2.49 -6.96 3.18
C GLN A 161 2.48 -7.41 1.71
N SER A 162 2.79 -8.67 1.42
CA SER A 162 2.80 -9.21 0.05
C SER A 162 1.45 -9.06 -0.66
N TYR A 163 0.34 -9.10 0.10
CA TYR A 163 -1.01 -8.86 -0.42
C TYR A 163 -1.13 -7.52 -1.16
N PHE A 164 -0.53 -6.46 -0.62
CA PHE A 164 -0.60 -5.11 -1.20
C PHE A 164 0.36 -4.91 -2.39
N LEU A 165 1.16 -5.92 -2.72
CA LEU A 165 2.19 -5.88 -3.76
C LEU A 165 1.82 -6.74 -4.98
N SER A 166 0.64 -7.37 -4.98
CA SER A 166 0.19 -8.30 -6.02
C SER A 166 0.08 -7.68 -7.42
N GLY A 167 -0.12 -6.35 -7.51
CA GLY A 167 -0.20 -5.62 -8.78
C GLY A 167 1.14 -5.22 -9.40
N ILE A 168 2.28 -5.50 -8.76
CA ILE A 168 3.60 -5.12 -9.29
C ILE A 168 3.88 -5.90 -10.59
N SER A 169 4.43 -5.22 -11.60
CA SER A 169 4.85 -5.88 -12.84
C SER A 169 5.96 -6.91 -12.58
N ALA A 170 5.80 -8.12 -13.12
CA ALA A 170 6.79 -9.19 -13.03
C ALA A 170 8.18 -8.75 -13.54
N GLN A 171 8.24 -7.88 -14.53
CA GLN A 171 9.48 -7.35 -15.11
C GLN A 171 10.26 -6.47 -14.12
N LYS A 172 9.59 -5.83 -13.14
CA LYS A 172 10.23 -4.97 -12.13
C LYS A 172 10.77 -5.76 -10.94
N ILE A 173 10.23 -6.95 -10.66
CA ILE A 173 10.57 -7.76 -9.47
C ILE A 173 12.08 -7.98 -9.29
N PRO A 174 12.88 -8.29 -10.33
CA PRO A 174 14.33 -8.52 -10.17
C PRO A 174 15.12 -7.30 -9.66
N ARG A 175 14.54 -6.10 -9.77
CA ARG A 175 15.15 -4.83 -9.34
C ARG A 175 14.51 -4.25 -8.09
N ILE A 176 13.66 -5.02 -7.39
CA ILE A 176 13.01 -4.60 -6.13
C ILE A 176 13.75 -5.21 -4.95
N LEU A 177 13.94 -4.41 -3.90
CA LEU A 177 14.52 -4.84 -2.63
C LEU A 177 13.52 -4.59 -1.50
N PHE A 178 13.30 -5.64 -0.69
CA PHE A 178 12.52 -5.58 0.53
C PHE A 178 13.39 -5.99 1.73
N PRO A 179 14.26 -5.09 2.24
CA PRO A 179 15.24 -5.44 3.28
C PRO A 179 14.61 -5.95 4.58
N LEU A 180 13.35 -5.58 4.87
CA LEU A 180 12.64 -6.01 6.08
C LEU A 180 11.94 -7.36 5.93
N GLY A 181 12.07 -8.01 4.80
CA GLY A 181 11.33 -9.24 4.49
C GLY A 181 11.56 -10.40 5.47
N ASP A 182 12.74 -10.50 6.04
CA ASP A 182 13.11 -11.56 6.99
C ASP A 182 12.96 -11.16 8.47
N PHE A 183 12.58 -9.92 8.75
CA PHE A 183 12.34 -9.46 10.13
C PHE A 183 11.10 -10.15 10.71
N ARG A 184 11.23 -10.65 11.92
CA ARG A 184 10.18 -11.42 12.61
C ARG A 184 9.32 -10.57 13.54
N SER A 185 9.81 -9.40 13.95
CA SER A 185 9.08 -8.50 14.84
C SER A 185 9.29 -7.03 14.45
N LYS A 186 8.40 -6.17 14.91
CA LYS A 186 8.56 -4.73 14.76
C LYS A 186 9.61 -4.17 15.70
N GLU A 187 9.82 -4.82 16.85
CA GLU A 187 10.86 -4.50 17.82
C GLU A 187 12.25 -4.61 17.22
N GLU A 188 12.50 -5.64 16.38
CA GLU A 188 13.77 -5.75 15.63
C GLU A 188 13.99 -4.52 14.75
N THR A 189 12.95 -4.09 14.03
CA THR A 189 13.03 -2.90 13.16
C THR A 189 13.29 -1.64 13.96
N ARG A 190 12.53 -1.42 15.05
CA ARG A 190 12.74 -0.27 15.96
C ARG A 190 14.09 -0.31 16.65
N GLY A 191 14.50 -1.48 17.11
CA GLY A 191 15.81 -1.70 17.73
C GLY A 191 16.97 -1.33 16.81
N LEU A 192 16.87 -1.72 15.53
CA LEU A 192 17.86 -1.36 14.50
C LEU A 192 17.95 0.17 14.33
N VAL A 193 16.81 0.85 14.18
CA VAL A 193 16.78 2.30 13.99
C VAL A 193 17.24 3.04 15.24
N ARG A 194 16.85 2.57 16.45
CA ARG A 194 17.30 3.15 17.73
C ARG A 194 18.81 3.02 17.91
N SER A 195 19.36 1.85 17.60
CA SER A 195 20.81 1.61 17.72
C SER A 195 21.64 2.44 16.74
N SER A 196 21.06 2.94 15.68
CA SER A 196 21.72 3.83 14.72
C SER A 196 21.68 5.32 15.13
N GLY A 197 20.98 5.67 16.21
CA GLY A 197 20.84 7.05 16.69
C GLY A 197 19.88 7.93 15.90
N LEU A 198 19.13 7.37 14.94
CA LEU A 198 18.17 8.14 14.15
C LEU A 198 16.98 8.60 15.01
N ALA A 199 16.65 9.88 14.93
CA ALA A 199 15.57 10.51 15.68
C ALA A 199 14.18 9.90 15.40
N VAL A 200 14.00 9.28 14.23
CA VAL A 200 12.74 8.67 13.80
C VAL A 200 12.34 7.41 14.59
N SER A 201 13.22 6.85 15.43
CA SER A 201 12.98 5.59 16.16
C SER A 201 11.70 5.57 17.02
N GLU A 202 11.33 6.72 17.57
CA GLU A 202 10.18 6.88 18.49
C GLU A 202 8.88 7.29 17.77
N ARG A 203 8.92 7.45 16.44
CA ARG A 203 7.74 7.88 15.67
C ARG A 203 6.65 6.79 15.68
N PRO A 204 5.37 7.15 15.95
CA PRO A 204 4.26 6.22 15.87
C PRO A 204 4.03 5.74 14.43
N GLU A 205 3.44 4.53 14.29
CA GLU A 205 3.04 4.01 12.98
C GLU A 205 1.79 4.74 12.48
N SER A 206 1.74 4.97 11.17
CA SER A 206 0.50 5.39 10.51
C SER A 206 -0.43 4.18 10.44
N MET A 207 -1.56 4.24 11.16
CA MET A 207 -2.55 3.15 11.23
C MET A 207 -3.65 3.30 10.17
N GLU A 208 -3.76 4.46 9.52
CA GLU A 208 -4.81 4.81 8.58
C GLU A 208 -4.30 5.02 7.16
N ILE A 209 -5.25 5.18 6.23
CA ILE A 209 -4.97 5.51 4.84
C ILE A 209 -4.27 6.87 4.78
N CYS A 210 -3.09 6.94 4.15
CA CYS A 210 -2.18 8.08 4.20
C CYS A 210 -2.72 9.40 3.62
N PHE A 211 -3.84 9.38 2.92
CA PHE A 211 -4.51 10.56 2.33
C PHE A 211 -5.85 10.90 3.00
N ALA A 212 -6.28 10.13 4.00
CA ALA A 212 -7.44 10.45 4.81
C ALA A 212 -7.03 11.43 5.92
N ASP A 213 -7.92 12.38 6.21
CA ASP A 213 -7.79 13.31 7.33
C ASP A 213 -8.27 12.70 8.66
N GLU A 214 -8.37 13.52 9.72
CA GLU A 214 -8.84 13.10 11.05
C GLU A 214 -10.29 12.59 11.03
N GLU A 215 -11.12 13.06 10.08
CA GLU A 215 -12.48 12.58 9.87
C GLU A 215 -12.51 11.23 9.14
N GLY A 216 -11.35 10.79 8.63
CA GLY A 216 -11.15 9.55 7.93
C GLY A 216 -11.69 9.55 6.49
N TYR A 217 -11.46 8.45 5.79
CA TYR A 217 -11.85 8.33 4.36
C TYR A 217 -13.37 8.44 4.12
N ARG A 218 -14.18 8.29 5.16
CA ARG A 218 -15.66 8.39 5.05
C ARG A 218 -16.10 9.77 4.62
N ALA A 219 -15.43 10.83 5.09
CA ALA A 219 -15.72 12.21 4.67
C ALA A 219 -15.51 12.39 3.16
N MET A 220 -14.50 11.75 2.60
CA MET A 220 -14.21 11.82 1.16
C MET A 220 -15.26 11.11 0.29
N ILE A 221 -15.95 10.11 0.84
CA ILE A 221 -16.97 9.32 0.13
C ILE A 221 -18.37 9.92 0.33
N SER A 222 -18.57 10.71 1.39
CA SER A 222 -19.91 11.13 1.85
C SER A 222 -20.59 12.23 1.03
N GLY A 223 -20.01 12.72 -0.06
CA GLY A 223 -20.54 13.86 -0.83
C GLY A 223 -22.00 13.75 -1.35
N ASP A 224 -22.52 12.53 -1.58
CA ASP A 224 -23.89 12.30 -2.10
C ASP A 224 -24.59 11.11 -1.44
N GLN A 225 -24.23 10.77 -0.21
CA GLN A 225 -24.75 9.58 0.45
C GLN A 225 -26.14 9.82 1.05
N LYS A 226 -27.15 9.22 0.45
CA LYS A 226 -28.52 9.26 0.97
C LYS A 226 -28.75 8.10 1.93
N PRO A 227 -29.50 8.30 3.04
CA PRO A 227 -30.01 7.19 3.85
C PRO A 227 -30.82 6.22 3.01
N GLY A 228 -30.79 4.96 3.37
CA GLY A 228 -31.52 3.92 2.67
C GLY A 228 -31.68 2.65 3.52
N PRO A 229 -32.46 1.66 3.07
CA PRO A 229 -32.78 0.51 3.88
C PRO A 229 -31.64 -0.49 4.02
N ILE A 230 -31.54 -1.10 5.20
CA ILE A 230 -30.81 -2.36 5.43
C ILE A 230 -31.83 -3.48 5.41
N ARG A 231 -31.67 -4.44 4.50
CA ARG A 231 -32.60 -5.57 4.31
C ARG A 231 -31.94 -6.92 4.61
N ASP A 232 -32.74 -7.89 4.99
CA ASP A 232 -32.30 -9.29 5.00
C ASP A 232 -32.46 -9.95 3.62
N THR A 233 -32.10 -11.23 3.50
CA THR A 233 -32.21 -12.02 2.25
C THR A 233 -33.66 -12.24 1.79
N SER A 234 -34.65 -12.08 2.66
CA SER A 234 -36.07 -12.12 2.31
C SER A 234 -36.62 -10.80 1.78
N GLY A 235 -35.83 -9.73 1.84
CA GLY A 235 -36.24 -8.35 1.48
C GLY A 235 -36.86 -7.56 2.63
N LYS A 236 -36.95 -8.14 3.85
CA LYS A 236 -37.48 -7.45 5.04
C LYS A 236 -36.52 -6.36 5.47
N VAL A 237 -37.04 -5.15 5.69
CA VAL A 237 -36.27 -4.02 6.23
C VAL A 237 -35.99 -4.25 7.71
N LEU A 238 -34.72 -4.17 8.10
CA LEU A 238 -34.23 -4.33 9.46
C LEU A 238 -33.82 -3.00 10.11
N GLY A 239 -33.59 -1.96 9.31
CA GLY A 239 -33.19 -0.63 9.74
C GLY A 239 -32.74 0.21 8.55
N ASP A 240 -32.13 1.36 8.84
CA ASP A 240 -31.66 2.30 7.83
C ASP A 240 -30.16 2.55 7.98
N HIS A 241 -29.48 2.74 6.86
CA HIS A 241 -28.09 3.16 6.78
C HIS A 241 -27.99 4.66 6.46
N LYS A 242 -26.85 5.28 6.81
CA LYS A 242 -26.58 6.72 6.55
C LYS A 242 -25.92 6.95 5.18
N GLY A 243 -25.80 5.91 4.35
CA GLY A 243 -25.17 5.91 3.04
C GLY A 243 -24.41 4.60 2.80
N ILE A 244 -24.53 4.04 1.58
CA ILE A 244 -23.93 2.74 1.22
C ILE A 244 -22.41 2.71 1.31
N GLY A 245 -21.72 3.85 1.07
CA GLY A 245 -20.25 3.92 1.13
C GLY A 245 -19.65 3.73 2.53
N GLY A 246 -20.48 3.78 3.58
CA GLY A 246 -20.08 3.44 4.94
C GLY A 246 -19.99 1.93 5.22
N TYR A 247 -20.35 1.08 4.22
CA TYR A 247 -20.46 -0.36 4.40
C TYR A 247 -19.46 -1.12 3.52
N THR A 248 -19.08 -2.29 3.98
CA THR A 248 -18.12 -3.17 3.33
C THR A 248 -18.63 -4.60 3.38
N LEU A 249 -18.46 -5.36 2.30
CA LEU A 249 -18.83 -6.78 2.27
C LEU A 249 -18.16 -7.54 3.43
N GLY A 250 -18.94 -8.36 4.16
CA GLY A 250 -18.50 -9.10 5.35
C GLY A 250 -18.38 -8.24 6.61
N GLN A 251 -18.75 -6.95 6.60
CA GLN A 251 -18.80 -6.13 7.79
C GLN A 251 -19.85 -6.66 8.77
N ARG A 252 -19.46 -6.76 10.05
CA ARG A 252 -20.33 -7.21 11.15
C ARG A 252 -20.68 -6.09 12.12
N LYS A 253 -19.69 -5.23 12.42
CA LYS A 253 -19.86 -4.16 13.41
C LYS A 253 -20.36 -2.87 12.76
N GLY A 254 -21.08 -2.05 13.52
CA GLY A 254 -21.53 -0.73 13.07
C GLY A 254 -22.72 -0.77 12.10
N LEU A 255 -23.49 -1.85 12.06
CA LEU A 255 -24.70 -1.97 11.22
C LEU A 255 -25.87 -1.14 11.78
N GLY A 256 -25.91 -0.84 13.07
CA GLY A 256 -26.98 -0.06 13.69
C GLY A 256 -28.33 -0.77 13.82
N ILE A 257 -28.34 -2.09 13.61
CA ILE A 257 -29.55 -2.93 13.69
C ILE A 257 -29.49 -3.90 14.85
N ALA A 258 -30.63 -4.09 15.53
CA ALA A 258 -30.78 -5.08 16.58
C ALA A 258 -31.07 -6.46 15.98
N SER A 259 -30.31 -7.47 16.35
CA SER A 259 -30.52 -8.84 15.92
C SER A 259 -30.11 -9.83 17.01
N LYS A 260 -30.82 -10.97 17.08
CA LYS A 260 -30.49 -12.08 18.01
C LYS A 260 -29.17 -12.77 17.64
N HIS A 261 -28.79 -12.73 16.38
CA HIS A 261 -27.58 -13.37 15.85
C HIS A 261 -26.74 -12.33 15.10
N PRO A 262 -25.40 -12.50 15.05
CA PRO A 262 -24.55 -11.65 14.25
C PRO A 262 -24.96 -11.64 12.78
N LEU A 263 -25.12 -10.43 12.22
CA LEU A 263 -25.38 -10.23 10.80
C LEU A 263 -24.13 -9.68 10.11
N PHE A 264 -24.01 -10.00 8.83
CA PHE A 264 -22.90 -9.63 7.97
C PHE A 264 -23.41 -9.00 6.69
N VAL A 265 -22.78 -7.94 6.21
CA VAL A 265 -23.07 -7.38 4.88
C VAL A 265 -22.68 -8.41 3.82
N ILE A 266 -23.65 -8.84 3.01
CA ILE A 266 -23.44 -9.81 1.93
C ILE A 266 -23.55 -9.19 0.54
N SER A 267 -24.24 -8.05 0.43
CA SER A 267 -24.39 -7.31 -0.82
C SER A 267 -24.62 -5.83 -0.52
N ILE A 268 -24.19 -4.99 -1.43
CA ILE A 268 -24.50 -3.56 -1.49
C ILE A 268 -25.06 -3.34 -2.88
N ILE A 269 -26.27 -2.78 -2.99
CA ILE A 269 -27.00 -2.57 -4.24
C ILE A 269 -27.14 -1.06 -4.44
N PRO A 270 -26.20 -0.41 -5.16
CA PRO A 270 -26.20 1.04 -5.32
C PRO A 270 -27.43 1.60 -6.01
N GLU A 271 -27.95 0.87 -7.00
CA GLU A 271 -29.12 1.27 -7.80
C GLU A 271 -30.39 1.39 -6.95
N GLU A 272 -30.49 0.57 -5.89
CA GLU A 272 -31.59 0.58 -4.92
C GLU A 272 -31.23 1.35 -3.64
N ASN A 273 -30.02 1.88 -3.54
CA ASN A 273 -29.48 2.47 -2.32
C ASN A 273 -29.70 1.53 -1.10
N THR A 274 -29.42 0.23 -1.26
CA THR A 274 -29.77 -0.83 -0.28
C THR A 274 -28.54 -1.60 0.15
N VAL A 275 -28.44 -1.86 1.47
CA VAL A 275 -27.46 -2.79 2.05
C VAL A 275 -28.16 -4.08 2.43
N VAL A 276 -27.68 -5.23 1.96
CA VAL A 276 -28.24 -6.55 2.29
C VAL A 276 -27.35 -7.23 3.32
N VAL A 277 -27.98 -7.70 4.39
CA VAL A 277 -27.30 -8.42 5.47
C VAL A 277 -27.86 -9.83 5.64
N ALA A 278 -27.01 -10.74 6.12
CA ALA A 278 -27.39 -12.13 6.34
C ALA A 278 -26.64 -12.74 7.54
N SER A 279 -27.09 -13.92 7.95
CA SER A 279 -26.38 -14.73 8.93
C SER A 279 -25.00 -15.17 8.41
N ARG A 280 -24.13 -15.64 9.31
CA ARG A 280 -22.81 -16.15 8.92
C ARG A 280 -22.91 -17.28 7.89
N ALA A 281 -23.86 -18.19 8.02
CA ALA A 281 -24.03 -19.31 7.10
C ALA A 281 -24.35 -18.86 5.67
N GLU A 282 -25.22 -17.86 5.52
CA GLU A 282 -25.63 -17.29 4.24
C GLU A 282 -24.55 -16.36 3.63
N ALA A 283 -23.60 -15.89 4.44
CA ALA A 283 -22.51 -15.05 3.99
C ALA A 283 -21.38 -15.80 3.27
N PHE A 284 -21.33 -17.13 3.40
CA PHE A 284 -20.32 -17.93 2.72
C PHE A 284 -20.59 -18.05 1.22
N ARG A 285 -19.51 -17.98 0.44
CA ARG A 285 -19.51 -18.27 -1.00
C ARG A 285 -18.54 -19.41 -1.28
N SER A 286 -18.94 -20.33 -2.14
CA SER A 286 -18.10 -21.44 -2.61
C SER A 286 -17.18 -21.05 -3.77
N GLU A 287 -17.48 -19.94 -4.43
CA GLU A 287 -16.77 -19.49 -5.63
C GLU A 287 -16.33 -18.03 -5.52
N VAL A 288 -15.16 -17.77 -6.08
CA VAL A 288 -14.61 -16.41 -6.25
C VAL A 288 -14.15 -16.26 -7.68
N THR A 289 -14.67 -15.25 -8.38
CA THR A 289 -14.23 -14.91 -9.74
C THR A 289 -13.30 -13.71 -9.66
N ALA A 290 -12.13 -13.82 -10.31
CA ALA A 290 -11.18 -12.71 -10.44
C ALA A 290 -11.04 -12.32 -11.91
N GLY A 291 -11.09 -11.02 -12.20
CA GLY A 291 -10.81 -10.45 -13.52
C GLY A 291 -9.52 -9.63 -13.52
N SER A 292 -9.00 -9.34 -14.69
CA SER A 292 -7.78 -8.52 -14.88
C SER A 292 -6.61 -8.98 -14.01
N VAL A 293 -6.33 -10.28 -14.01
CA VAL A 293 -5.37 -10.92 -13.10
C VAL A 293 -3.94 -10.57 -13.49
N ASN A 294 -3.14 -10.05 -12.55
CA ASN A 294 -1.69 -9.92 -12.72
C ASN A 294 -1.00 -11.24 -12.33
N ILE A 295 -0.38 -11.88 -13.31
CA ILE A 295 0.24 -13.21 -13.12
C ILE A 295 1.74 -13.04 -12.93
N LEU A 296 2.22 -13.22 -11.69
CA LEU A 296 3.64 -13.08 -11.35
C LEU A 296 4.44 -14.37 -11.57
N ALA A 297 3.76 -15.52 -11.65
CA ALA A 297 4.38 -16.84 -11.79
C ALA A 297 3.56 -17.72 -12.76
N PRO A 298 3.56 -17.41 -14.06
CA PRO A 298 2.71 -18.09 -15.04
C PRO A 298 2.99 -19.59 -15.16
N GLU A 299 4.20 -20.04 -14.84
CA GLU A 299 4.60 -21.46 -14.88
C GLU A 299 3.89 -22.33 -13.83
N TYR A 300 3.33 -21.70 -12.79
CA TYR A 300 2.54 -22.40 -11.77
C TYR A 300 1.03 -22.39 -12.08
N LEU A 301 0.58 -21.68 -13.11
CA LEU A 301 -0.82 -21.67 -13.52
C LEU A 301 -1.10 -22.88 -14.41
N LYS A 302 -1.70 -23.92 -13.82
CA LYS A 302 -2.17 -25.12 -14.51
C LYS A 302 -3.59 -25.38 -14.11
N GLU A 303 -4.40 -25.88 -15.03
CA GLU A 303 -5.76 -26.34 -14.73
C GLU A 303 -5.75 -27.39 -13.62
N GLY A 304 -6.68 -27.30 -12.68
CA GLY A 304 -6.77 -28.19 -11.54
C GLY A 304 -5.74 -27.95 -10.42
N LEU A 305 -4.97 -26.84 -10.47
CA LEU A 305 -4.02 -26.50 -9.41
C LEU A 305 -4.73 -26.04 -8.13
N PHE A 306 -4.33 -26.60 -7.00
CA PHE A 306 -4.75 -26.11 -5.70
C PHE A 306 -3.88 -24.94 -5.26
N LEU A 307 -4.51 -23.80 -5.00
CA LEU A 307 -3.86 -22.57 -4.54
C LEU A 307 -4.50 -22.05 -3.25
N PHE A 308 -3.67 -21.47 -2.38
CA PHE A 308 -4.19 -20.67 -1.27
C PHE A 308 -4.47 -19.26 -1.78
N GLY A 309 -5.67 -18.74 -1.48
CA GLY A 309 -6.09 -17.40 -1.89
C GLY A 309 -6.31 -16.47 -0.70
N LYS A 310 -6.04 -15.19 -0.89
CA LYS A 310 -6.41 -14.14 0.05
C LYS A 310 -7.33 -13.13 -0.66
N ILE A 311 -8.57 -13.03 -0.21
CA ILE A 311 -9.49 -11.97 -0.65
C ILE A 311 -9.37 -10.70 0.21
N ARG A 312 -8.62 -10.76 1.33
CA ARG A 312 -8.28 -9.64 2.22
C ARG A 312 -6.91 -9.87 2.84
N SER A 313 -6.24 -8.78 3.25
CA SER A 313 -4.90 -8.85 3.85
C SER A 313 -4.85 -9.71 5.11
N GLN A 314 -5.90 -9.70 5.92
CA GLN A 314 -6.03 -10.46 7.17
C GLN A 314 -6.68 -11.85 6.98
N GLY A 315 -7.07 -12.21 5.74
CA GLY A 315 -7.65 -13.51 5.40
C GLY A 315 -6.58 -14.54 5.04
N GLU A 316 -6.85 -15.82 5.31
CA GLU A 316 -6.13 -16.97 4.72
C GLU A 316 -7.09 -17.83 3.94
#